data_341c92f1c006fc17e136b8b58dff67e3
#
_entry.id   341c92f1c006fc17e136b8b58dff67e3
#
_cell.length_a   1.000
_cell.length_b   1.000
_cell.length_c   1.000
_cell.angle_alpha   90.00
_cell.angle_beta   90.00
_cell.angle_gamma   90.00
#
_symmetry.space_group_name_H-M   'P 1'
#
loop_
_entity.id
_entity.type
_entity.pdbx_description
1 polymer ?
#
loop_
_entity_poly.entity_id
_entity_poly.type
_entity_poly.pdbx_seq_one_letter_code
_entity_poly.pdbx_strand_id
1 'polypeptide(L)'
;MQGEAPRHELMTRFREAEAAVLVGSAGFWEGVDIAGDKLSLVIIDKLPFAPPDDPIFRARSQAMARSGQHAFRELALPQATLALKQGAGRLIRTETDRGLLVICDERLRTRSYGARILSSLPPFRRLESFEEALDFLAED
;
A
#
# COMPACT_ATOMS: atom_id res chain seq x y z
N MET A 1 -10.58 3.67 13.71
CA MET A 1 -9.10 3.58 13.53
C MET A 1 -8.60 2.23 14.03
N GLN A 2 -7.49 1.72 13.50
CA GLN A 2 -6.86 0.50 14.06
C GLN A 2 -6.55 0.70 15.54
N GLY A 3 -6.91 -0.28 16.39
CA GLY A 3 -6.76 -0.21 17.86
C GLY A 3 -8.00 0.23 18.63
N GLU A 4 -9.01 0.80 17.99
CA GLU A 4 -10.29 1.18 18.64
C GLU A 4 -11.20 -0.02 18.90
N ALA A 5 -11.08 -1.07 18.07
CA ALA A 5 -11.85 -2.29 18.17
C ALA A 5 -11.07 -3.46 17.53
N PRO A 6 -11.50 -4.71 17.75
CA PRO A 6 -10.98 -5.85 17.04
C PRO A 6 -11.09 -5.68 15.51
N ARG A 7 -10.11 -6.21 14.77
CA ARG A 7 -10.01 -6.05 13.30
C ARG A 7 -11.30 -6.40 12.57
N HIS A 8 -11.93 -7.52 12.92
CA HIS A 8 -13.17 -7.97 12.26
C HIS A 8 -14.30 -6.98 12.45
N GLU A 9 -14.42 -6.39 13.62
CA GLU A 9 -15.43 -5.39 13.94
C GLU A 9 -15.22 -4.09 13.15
N LEU A 10 -13.97 -3.60 13.05
CA LEU A 10 -13.63 -2.44 12.23
C LEU A 10 -13.96 -2.68 10.76
N MET A 11 -13.72 -3.90 10.27
CA MET A 11 -14.04 -4.28 8.90
C MET A 11 -15.54 -4.34 8.65
N THR A 12 -16.33 -4.85 9.60
CA THR A 12 -17.79 -4.87 9.52
C THR A 12 -18.35 -3.45 9.48
N ARG A 13 -17.94 -2.61 10.43
CA ARG A 13 -18.33 -1.19 10.47
C ARG A 13 -18.00 -0.44 9.18
N PHE A 14 -16.81 -0.69 8.60
CA PHE A 14 -16.38 -0.06 7.36
C PHE A 14 -17.26 -0.49 6.16
N ARG A 15 -17.62 -1.77 6.07
CA ARG A 15 -18.49 -2.30 5.00
C ARG A 15 -19.92 -1.80 5.07
N GLU A 16 -20.44 -1.60 6.28
CA GLU A 16 -21.83 -1.21 6.52
C GLU A 16 -22.03 0.31 6.40
N ALA A 17 -20.97 1.09 6.55
CA ALA A 17 -21.05 2.54 6.44
C ALA A 17 -21.16 3.00 4.98
N GLU A 18 -21.98 4.01 4.72
CA GLU A 18 -22.11 4.63 3.39
C GLU A 18 -20.87 5.46 3.01
N ALA A 19 -20.30 6.16 3.99
CA ALA A 19 -19.06 6.92 3.84
C ALA A 19 -18.17 6.69 5.07
N ALA A 20 -17.06 6.01 4.89
CA ALA A 20 -16.15 5.67 5.98
C ALA A 20 -14.68 5.80 5.58
N VAL A 21 -13.85 6.17 6.54
CA VAL A 21 -12.40 6.15 6.44
C VAL A 21 -11.86 5.16 7.45
N LEU A 22 -11.08 4.19 6.96
CA LEU A 22 -10.38 3.23 7.79
C LEU A 22 -8.89 3.54 7.80
N VAL A 23 -8.35 3.86 8.98
CA VAL A 23 -6.93 4.16 9.17
C VAL A 23 -6.25 2.99 9.87
N GLY A 24 -5.19 2.47 9.27
CA GLY A 24 -4.44 1.34 9.80
C GLY A 24 -2.98 1.30 9.34
N SER A 25 -2.17 0.46 9.97
CA SER A 25 -0.80 0.19 9.54
C SER A 25 -0.74 -0.69 8.30
N ALA A 26 0.43 -0.79 7.66
CA ALA A 26 0.64 -1.64 6.49
C ALA A 26 0.22 -3.11 6.71
N GLY A 27 0.46 -3.68 7.89
CA GLY A 27 0.00 -5.03 8.23
C GLY A 27 -1.52 -5.17 8.34
N PHE A 28 -2.27 -4.06 8.38
CA PHE A 28 -3.72 -4.13 8.47
C PHE A 28 -4.37 -4.59 7.16
N TRP A 29 -3.80 -4.25 6.01
CA TRP A 29 -4.34 -4.68 4.71
C TRP A 29 -4.06 -6.14 4.37
N GLU A 30 -3.13 -6.81 5.08
CA GLU A 30 -2.95 -8.24 4.95
C GLU A 30 -4.22 -8.98 5.42
N GLY A 31 -4.87 -9.74 4.51
CA GLY A 31 -6.13 -10.44 4.80
C GLY A 31 -7.37 -9.54 4.94
N VAL A 32 -7.30 -8.27 4.54
CA VAL A 32 -8.48 -7.43 4.37
C VAL A 32 -9.18 -7.82 3.07
N ASP A 33 -10.43 -8.24 3.19
CA ASP A 33 -11.30 -8.56 2.06
C ASP A 33 -12.45 -7.54 2.01
N ILE A 34 -12.24 -6.44 1.27
CA ILE A 34 -13.25 -5.42 0.99
C ILE A 34 -13.60 -5.56 -0.49
N ALA A 35 -14.87 -5.70 -0.81
CA ALA A 35 -15.35 -5.76 -2.19
C ALA A 35 -15.12 -4.42 -2.91
N GLY A 36 -14.85 -4.48 -4.22
CA GLY A 36 -14.36 -3.36 -5.03
C GLY A 36 -15.20 -2.08 -4.94
N ASP A 37 -16.53 -2.19 -4.98
CA ASP A 37 -17.47 -1.08 -4.90
C ASP A 37 -17.46 -0.30 -3.56
N LYS A 38 -16.90 -0.90 -2.50
CA LYS A 38 -16.79 -0.29 -1.16
C LYS A 38 -15.44 0.35 -0.89
N LEU A 39 -14.48 0.25 -1.79
CA LEU A 39 -13.14 0.80 -1.64
C LEU A 39 -12.78 1.65 -2.85
N SER A 40 -13.16 2.91 -2.85
CA SER A 40 -12.91 3.86 -3.93
C SER A 40 -11.56 4.58 -3.82
N LEU A 41 -10.97 4.65 -2.62
CA LEU A 41 -9.73 5.37 -2.36
C LEU A 41 -8.82 4.60 -1.42
N VAL A 42 -7.55 4.45 -1.80
CA VAL A 42 -6.48 3.96 -0.94
C VAL A 42 -5.37 5.01 -0.86
N ILE A 43 -5.05 5.45 0.35
CA ILE A 43 -3.95 6.39 0.60
C ILE A 43 -2.84 5.67 1.37
N ILE A 44 -1.64 5.68 0.82
CA ILE A 44 -0.43 5.10 1.41
C ILE A 44 0.52 6.23 1.77
N ASP A 45 0.62 6.53 3.07
CA ASP A 45 1.45 7.64 3.57
C ASP A 45 2.94 7.40 3.29
N LYS A 46 3.42 6.17 3.58
CA LYS A 46 4.83 5.80 3.39
C LYS A 46 4.98 4.43 2.76
N LEU A 47 6.05 4.25 1.99
CA LEU A 47 6.42 2.94 1.48
C LEU A 47 6.57 1.93 2.61
N PRO A 48 6.00 0.72 2.50
CA PRO A 48 5.91 -0.26 3.58
C PRO A 48 7.24 -1.02 3.77
N PHE A 49 8.33 -0.28 4.00
CA PHE A 49 9.59 -0.88 4.43
C PHE A 49 9.47 -1.42 5.85
N ALA A 50 10.12 -2.56 6.12
CA ALA A 50 10.20 -3.07 7.48
C ALA A 50 10.85 -2.04 8.41
N PRO A 51 10.36 -1.88 9.64
CA PRO A 51 11.00 -1.01 10.62
C PRO A 51 12.46 -1.44 10.86
N PRO A 52 13.39 -0.49 11.00
CA PRO A 52 14.80 -0.82 11.19
C PRO A 52 15.10 -1.55 12.49
N ASP A 53 14.20 -1.50 13.46
CA ASP A 53 14.25 -2.18 14.76
C ASP A 53 13.56 -3.55 14.76
N ASP A 54 12.94 -3.97 13.65
CA ASP A 54 12.38 -5.32 13.51
C ASP A 54 13.46 -6.39 13.68
N PRO A 55 13.36 -7.29 14.68
CA PRO A 55 14.43 -8.24 15.01
C PRO A 55 14.66 -9.25 13.87
N ILE A 56 13.63 -9.66 13.16
CA ILE A 56 13.73 -10.64 12.07
C ILE A 56 14.42 -9.99 10.88
N PHE A 57 14.02 -8.77 10.54
CA PHE A 57 14.63 -8.01 9.46
C PHE A 57 16.11 -7.73 9.74
N ARG A 58 16.45 -7.33 10.97
CA ARG A 58 17.84 -7.11 11.40
C ARG A 58 18.70 -8.38 11.30
N ALA A 59 18.21 -9.50 11.80
CA ALA A 59 18.93 -10.78 11.75
C ALA A 59 19.21 -11.21 10.30
N ARG A 60 18.19 -11.11 9.41
CA ARG A 60 18.34 -11.42 7.98
C ARG A 60 19.33 -10.47 7.30
N SER A 61 19.22 -9.17 7.55
CA SER A 61 20.11 -8.15 6.96
C SER A 61 21.56 -8.38 7.36
N GLN A 62 21.83 -8.74 8.63
CA GLN A 62 23.17 -9.08 9.11
C GLN A 62 23.70 -10.35 8.48
N ALA A 63 22.88 -11.40 8.34
CA ALA A 63 23.29 -12.64 7.68
C ALA A 63 23.66 -12.40 6.20
N MET A 64 22.86 -11.61 5.49
CA MET A 64 23.12 -11.22 4.10
C MET A 64 24.40 -10.41 3.95
N ALA A 65 24.64 -9.44 4.85
CA ALA A 65 25.86 -8.64 4.84
C ALA A 65 27.14 -9.50 5.01
N ARG A 66 27.07 -10.54 5.87
CA ARG A 66 28.19 -11.48 6.05
C ARG A 66 28.49 -12.32 4.80
N SER A 67 27.50 -12.56 3.96
CA SER A 67 27.67 -13.27 2.68
C SER A 67 27.89 -12.33 1.47
N GLY A 68 28.15 -11.03 1.71
CA GLY A 68 28.43 -10.05 0.67
C GLY A 68 27.21 -9.60 -0.11
N GLN A 69 26.01 -9.89 0.38
CA GLN A 69 24.73 -9.51 -0.26
C GLN A 69 24.25 -8.15 0.24
N HIS A 70 23.50 -7.44 -0.63
CA HIS A 70 22.95 -6.13 -0.31
C HIS A 70 21.52 -6.27 0.25
N ALA A 71 21.37 -6.32 1.58
CA ALA A 71 20.08 -6.48 2.25
C ALA A 71 19.00 -5.48 1.78
N PHE A 72 19.35 -4.23 1.48
CA PHE A 72 18.39 -3.28 0.96
C PHE A 72 17.84 -3.70 -0.42
N ARG A 73 18.71 -4.06 -1.36
CA ARG A 73 18.31 -4.41 -2.74
C ARG A 73 17.62 -5.77 -2.84
N GLU A 74 18.09 -6.73 -2.05
CA GLU A 74 17.70 -8.14 -2.19
C GLU A 74 16.64 -8.59 -1.18
N LEU A 75 16.43 -7.80 -0.11
CA LEU A 75 15.44 -8.10 0.92
C LEU A 75 14.44 -6.95 1.10
N ALA A 76 14.88 -5.77 1.54
CA ALA A 76 13.99 -4.68 1.92
C ALA A 76 13.14 -4.17 0.75
N LEU A 77 13.76 -3.88 -0.38
CA LEU A 77 13.09 -3.33 -1.56
C LEU A 77 12.08 -4.31 -2.18
N PRO A 78 12.40 -5.60 -2.41
CA PRO A 78 11.43 -6.57 -2.87
C PRO A 78 10.25 -6.76 -1.92
N GLN A 79 10.49 -6.82 -0.61
CA GLN A 79 9.43 -6.96 0.38
C GLN A 79 8.49 -5.75 0.40
N ALA A 80 9.04 -4.53 0.43
CA ALA A 80 8.24 -3.31 0.38
C ALA A 80 7.45 -3.20 -0.93
N THR A 81 8.04 -3.59 -2.06
CA THR A 81 7.38 -3.61 -3.36
C THR A 81 6.21 -4.58 -3.39
N LEU A 82 6.41 -5.79 -2.84
CA LEU A 82 5.35 -6.80 -2.75
C LEU A 82 4.20 -6.33 -1.85
N ALA A 83 4.51 -5.80 -0.67
CA ALA A 83 3.52 -5.26 0.25
C ALA A 83 2.72 -4.11 -0.38
N LEU A 84 3.39 -3.20 -1.09
CA LEU A 84 2.73 -2.11 -1.81
C LEU A 84 1.81 -2.64 -2.92
N LYS A 85 2.28 -3.61 -3.70
CA LYS A 85 1.48 -4.27 -4.75
C LYS A 85 0.24 -4.97 -4.17
N GLN A 86 0.37 -5.63 -3.03
CA GLN A 86 -0.76 -6.25 -2.35
C GLN A 86 -1.77 -5.21 -1.85
N GLY A 87 -1.30 -4.09 -1.28
CA GLY A 87 -2.16 -2.98 -0.87
C GLY A 87 -2.90 -2.34 -2.04
N ALA A 88 -2.18 -2.05 -3.13
CA ALA A 88 -2.76 -1.51 -4.35
C ALA A 88 -3.77 -2.47 -5.01
N GLY A 89 -3.49 -3.77 -4.98
CA GLY A 89 -4.38 -4.82 -5.52
C GLY A 89 -5.67 -5.00 -4.73
N ARG A 90 -5.82 -4.38 -3.57
CA ARG A 90 -7.11 -4.35 -2.86
C ARG A 90 -8.11 -3.40 -3.51
N LEU A 91 -7.63 -2.38 -4.19
CA LEU A 91 -8.44 -1.38 -4.86
C LEU A 91 -9.10 -1.92 -6.14
N ILE A 92 -8.34 -2.69 -6.92
CA ILE A 92 -8.78 -3.23 -8.22
C ILE A 92 -8.68 -4.75 -8.19
N ARG A 93 -9.81 -5.43 -8.28
CA ARG A 93 -9.95 -6.91 -8.25
C ARG A 93 -10.53 -7.47 -9.52
N THR A 94 -11.44 -6.69 -10.13
CA THR A 94 -12.12 -7.04 -11.37
C THR A 94 -11.82 -5.99 -12.44
N GLU A 95 -12.16 -6.29 -13.68
CA GLU A 95 -11.99 -5.37 -14.82
C GLU A 95 -12.91 -4.13 -14.73
N THR A 96 -13.98 -4.23 -13.95
CA THR A 96 -14.97 -3.17 -13.74
C THR A 96 -14.70 -2.32 -12.50
N ASP A 97 -13.77 -2.75 -11.62
CA ASP A 97 -13.45 -1.98 -10.43
C ASP A 97 -12.77 -0.66 -10.80
N ARG A 98 -13.18 0.37 -10.09
CA ARG A 98 -12.66 1.72 -10.24
C ARG A 98 -12.22 2.27 -8.89
N GLY A 99 -11.07 2.95 -8.85
CA GLY A 99 -10.61 3.53 -7.60
C GLY A 99 -9.32 4.33 -7.76
N LEU A 100 -9.05 5.18 -6.79
CA LEU A 100 -7.90 6.06 -6.73
C LEU A 100 -6.85 5.54 -5.73
N LEU A 101 -5.62 5.38 -6.20
CA LEU A 101 -4.46 5.08 -5.37
C LEU A 101 -3.60 6.34 -5.20
N VAL A 102 -3.42 6.79 -3.97
CA VAL A 102 -2.53 7.90 -3.62
C VAL A 102 -1.35 7.38 -2.81
N ILE A 103 -0.13 7.71 -3.21
CA ILE A 103 1.09 7.36 -2.48
C ILE A 103 1.84 8.64 -2.14
N CYS A 104 1.90 8.99 -0.85
CA CYS A 104 2.46 10.26 -0.37
C CYS A 104 3.98 10.24 -0.18
N ASP A 105 4.64 9.11 -0.41
CA ASP A 105 6.08 8.96 -0.19
C ASP A 105 6.91 9.54 -1.34
N GLU A 106 7.58 10.65 -1.08
CA GLU A 106 8.45 11.33 -2.06
C GLU A 106 9.60 10.46 -2.60
N ARG A 107 9.99 9.40 -1.89
CA ARG A 107 11.05 8.48 -2.31
C ARG A 107 10.74 7.78 -3.63
N LEU A 108 9.47 7.66 -4.00
CA LEU A 108 9.06 7.18 -5.33
C LEU A 108 9.53 8.08 -6.48
N ARG A 109 9.69 9.37 -6.21
CA ARG A 109 10.15 10.35 -7.22
C ARG A 109 11.63 10.67 -7.09
N THR A 110 12.16 10.67 -5.86
CA THR A 110 13.52 11.15 -5.56
C THR A 110 14.57 10.06 -5.51
N ARG A 111 14.18 8.78 -5.38
CA ARG A 111 15.12 7.66 -5.27
C ARG A 111 15.17 6.84 -6.57
N SER A 112 16.37 6.33 -6.90
CA SER A 112 16.60 5.54 -8.11
C SER A 112 15.73 4.26 -8.22
N TYR A 113 15.28 3.72 -7.09
CA TYR A 113 14.39 2.55 -7.06
C TYR A 113 12.91 2.88 -7.26
N GLY A 114 12.52 4.15 -7.21
CA GLY A 114 11.12 4.56 -7.29
C GLY A 114 10.43 4.14 -8.58
N ALA A 115 11.09 4.35 -9.72
CA ALA A 115 10.57 3.91 -11.03
C ALA A 115 10.34 2.39 -11.07
N ARG A 116 11.25 1.59 -10.47
CA ARG A 116 11.11 0.13 -10.39
C ARG A 116 9.91 -0.28 -9.55
N ILE A 117 9.68 0.39 -8.42
CA ILE A 117 8.47 0.14 -7.60
C ILE A 117 7.22 0.44 -8.42
N LEU A 118 7.15 1.62 -9.04
CA LEU A 118 5.98 2.05 -9.81
C LEU A 118 5.68 1.11 -10.99
N SER A 119 6.70 0.63 -11.69
CA SER A 119 6.53 -0.31 -12.80
C SER A 119 6.06 -1.70 -12.38
N SER A 120 6.17 -2.05 -11.10
CA SER A 120 5.71 -3.33 -10.56
C SER A 120 4.25 -3.31 -10.10
N LEU A 121 3.65 -2.12 -9.98
CA LEU A 121 2.23 -1.97 -9.65
C LEU A 121 1.36 -2.38 -10.84
N PRO A 122 0.07 -2.68 -10.62
CA PRO A 122 -0.91 -2.80 -11.70
C PRO A 122 -0.88 -1.56 -12.62
N PRO A 123 -1.30 -1.68 -13.88
CA PRO A 123 -1.23 -0.59 -14.86
C PRO A 123 -2.27 0.51 -14.59
N PHE A 124 -2.10 1.25 -13.50
CA PHE A 124 -2.92 2.41 -13.19
C PHE A 124 -2.64 3.57 -14.17
N ARG A 125 -3.70 4.27 -14.58
CA ARG A 125 -3.55 5.59 -15.20
C ARG A 125 -2.99 6.57 -14.16
N ARG A 126 -1.94 7.31 -14.51
CA ARG A 126 -1.42 8.37 -13.65
C ARG A 126 -2.25 9.63 -13.83
N LEU A 127 -2.52 10.29 -12.72
CA LEU A 127 -3.11 11.63 -12.68
C LEU A 127 -2.00 12.63 -12.34
N GLU A 128 -2.03 13.79 -12.97
CA GLU A 128 -0.96 14.78 -12.89
C GLU A 128 -1.23 15.86 -11.83
N SER A 129 -2.50 16.01 -11.41
CA SER A 129 -2.89 17.00 -10.43
C SER A 129 -3.86 16.48 -9.38
N PHE A 130 -4.01 17.26 -8.30
CA PHE A 130 -4.99 16.98 -7.26
C PHE A 130 -6.43 17.22 -7.76
N GLU A 131 -6.62 18.22 -8.63
CA GLU A 131 -7.91 18.49 -9.26
C GLU A 131 -8.39 17.30 -10.09
N GLU A 132 -7.53 16.72 -10.94
CA GLU A 132 -7.87 15.51 -11.69
C GLU A 132 -8.24 14.33 -10.78
N ALA A 133 -7.62 14.22 -9.60
CA ALA A 133 -7.93 13.17 -8.64
C ALA A 133 -9.31 13.39 -8.01
N LEU A 134 -9.68 14.63 -7.71
CA LEU A 134 -11.01 14.97 -7.19
C LEU A 134 -12.09 14.75 -8.26
N ASP A 135 -11.85 15.18 -9.48
CA ASP A 135 -12.76 14.99 -10.62
C ASP A 135 -13.00 13.49 -10.84
N PHE A 136 -11.93 12.68 -10.84
CA PHE A 136 -12.03 11.24 -10.96
C PHE A 136 -12.91 10.59 -9.87
N LEU A 137 -12.83 11.07 -8.63
CA LEU A 137 -13.66 10.55 -7.53
C LEU A 137 -15.11 11.06 -7.56
N ALA A 138 -15.35 12.20 -8.24
CA ALA A 138 -16.68 12.79 -8.38
C ALA A 138 -17.47 12.22 -9.57
N GLU A 139 -16.81 11.54 -10.50
CA GLU A 139 -17.40 10.85 -11.64
C GLU A 139 -17.95 9.48 -11.23
N ASP A 140 -19.07 9.41 -10.53
CA ASP A 140 -19.84 8.19 -10.25
C ASP A 140 -20.88 7.90 -11.33
#